data_cc49af7ac344432f4abd07131bb6f326
#
_entry.id   cc49af7ac344432f4abd07131bb6f326
#
_cell.length_a   1.000
_cell.length_b   1.000
_cell.length_c   1.000
_cell.angle_alpha   90.00
_cell.angle_beta   90.00
_cell.angle_gamma   90.00
#
_symmetry.space_group_name_H-M   'P 1'
#
loop_
_entity.id
_entity.type
_entity.pdbx_description
1 polymer ?
#
loop_
_entity_poly.entity_id
_entity_poly.type
_entity_poly.pdbx_seq_one_letter_code
_entity_poly.pdbx_strand_id
1 'polypeptide(L)'
;MNRLLRNPATNAVCISLFTAFYGLIFIVTSRHSEFESLLYYSGAKQSVNSFWNHWSTFLAAGHHIYIAYALIAFTLLVIALLILRRRPYDEYHTWLLSQCLSVAIALTLIAIAIFYLMILSDPNGIIEKFTLFIVIHWTTVVLADIAYVLLCRWK
;
A
#
# COMPACT_ATOMS: atom_id res chain seq x y z
N MET A 1 -8.21 -7.28 -27.22
CA MET A 1 -8.14 -7.20 -25.77
C MET A 1 -7.17 -8.21 -25.12
N ASN A 2 -7.07 -9.45 -25.61
CA ASN A 2 -6.22 -10.48 -24.99
C ASN A 2 -4.68 -10.26 -25.08
N ARG A 3 -4.15 -9.46 -25.98
CA ARG A 3 -2.68 -9.24 -26.10
C ARG A 3 -2.13 -8.27 -25.06
N LEU A 4 -2.89 -7.25 -24.65
CA LEU A 4 -2.48 -6.27 -23.65
C LEU A 4 -2.37 -6.89 -22.25
N LEU A 5 -3.35 -7.73 -21.87
CA LEU A 5 -3.37 -8.42 -20.57
C LEU A 5 -2.33 -9.56 -20.46
N ARG A 6 -1.78 -10.03 -21.59
CA ARG A 6 -0.70 -11.03 -21.59
C ARG A 6 0.69 -10.42 -21.38
N ASN A 7 0.82 -9.10 -21.44
CA ASN A 7 2.11 -8.43 -21.26
C ASN A 7 2.34 -8.12 -19.77
N PRO A 8 3.34 -8.74 -19.12
CA PRO A 8 3.60 -8.53 -17.69
C PRO A 8 3.96 -7.08 -17.36
N ALA A 9 4.59 -6.34 -18.29
CA ALA A 9 4.86 -4.92 -18.09
C ALA A 9 3.57 -4.10 -18.04
N THR A 10 2.63 -4.37 -18.93
CA THR A 10 1.33 -3.67 -18.92
C THR A 10 0.60 -3.91 -17.60
N ASN A 11 0.60 -5.15 -17.12
CA ASN A 11 -0.03 -5.48 -15.83
C ASN A 11 0.67 -4.78 -14.66
N ALA A 12 2.00 -4.81 -14.61
CA ALA A 12 2.76 -4.12 -13.57
C ALA A 12 2.53 -2.60 -13.59
N VAL A 13 2.53 -1.98 -14.78
CA VAL A 13 2.23 -0.54 -14.94
C VAL A 13 0.80 -0.22 -14.49
N CYS A 14 -0.18 -1.03 -14.86
CA CYS A 14 -1.56 -0.84 -14.42
C CYS A 14 -1.70 -0.94 -12.90
N ILE A 15 -1.09 -1.96 -12.28
CA ILE A 15 -1.11 -2.13 -10.82
C ILE A 15 -0.47 -0.92 -10.14
N SER A 16 0.70 -0.48 -10.63
CA SER A 16 1.40 0.70 -10.10
C SER A 16 0.58 1.98 -10.26
N LEU A 17 -0.09 2.18 -11.39
CA LEU A 17 -0.98 3.33 -11.59
C LEU A 17 -2.17 3.34 -10.63
N PHE A 18 -2.83 2.18 -10.44
CA PHE A 18 -3.92 2.06 -9.47
C PHE A 18 -3.43 2.28 -8.04
N THR A 19 -2.23 1.80 -7.71
CA THR A 19 -1.61 2.02 -6.40
C THR A 19 -1.30 3.49 -6.16
N ALA A 20 -0.78 4.21 -7.17
CA ALA A 20 -0.54 5.66 -7.09
C ALA A 20 -1.86 6.44 -6.94
N PHE A 21 -2.89 6.07 -7.70
CA PHE A 21 -4.21 6.68 -7.62
C PHE A 21 -4.85 6.46 -6.24
N TYR A 22 -4.75 5.25 -5.71
CA TYR A 22 -5.18 4.95 -4.35
C TYR A 22 -4.47 5.82 -3.30
N GLY A 23 -3.17 6.04 -3.47
CA GLY A 23 -2.40 6.93 -2.62
C GLY A 23 -2.85 8.39 -2.69
N LEU A 24 -3.19 8.89 -3.88
CA LEU A 24 -3.74 10.24 -4.04
C LEU A 24 -5.09 10.38 -3.32
N ILE A 25 -5.98 9.39 -3.46
CA ILE A 25 -7.26 9.38 -2.73
C ILE A 25 -7.00 9.41 -1.23
N PHE A 26 -6.06 8.60 -0.73
CA PHE A 26 -5.71 8.57 0.69
C PHE A 26 -5.23 9.94 1.19
N ILE A 27 -4.36 10.63 0.45
CA ILE A 27 -3.88 11.97 0.81
C ILE A 27 -5.02 12.98 0.85
N VAL A 28 -5.90 12.97 -0.17
CA VAL A 28 -7.04 13.91 -0.24
C VAL A 28 -7.99 13.66 0.92
N THR A 29 -8.34 12.40 1.17
CA THR A 29 -9.27 12.02 2.25
C THR A 29 -8.68 12.36 3.63
N SER A 30 -7.40 12.08 3.85
CA SER A 30 -6.75 12.32 5.14
C SER A 30 -6.54 13.80 5.48
N ARG A 31 -6.66 14.69 4.49
CA ARG A 31 -6.63 16.16 4.70
C ARG A 31 -8.02 16.76 4.91
N HIS A 32 -9.07 15.97 4.84
CA HIS A 32 -10.42 16.46 5.05
C HIS A 32 -10.67 16.73 6.54
N SER A 33 -11.33 17.85 6.85
CA SER A 33 -11.61 18.27 8.24
C SER A 33 -12.38 17.23 9.07
N GLU A 34 -13.23 16.44 8.41
CA GLU A 34 -13.96 15.36 9.06
C GLU A 34 -13.02 14.21 9.51
N PHE A 35 -12.00 13.87 8.72
CA PHE A 35 -11.01 12.89 9.10
C PHE A 35 -10.19 13.35 10.31
N GLU A 36 -9.77 14.61 10.32
CA GLU A 36 -9.06 15.21 11.45
C GLU A 36 -9.93 15.23 12.72
N SER A 37 -11.20 15.57 12.60
CA SER A 37 -12.14 15.56 13.73
C SER A 37 -12.36 14.16 14.29
N LEU A 38 -12.44 13.14 13.42
CA LEU A 38 -12.56 11.74 13.82
C LEU A 38 -11.31 11.23 14.54
N LEU A 39 -10.11 11.62 14.07
CA LEU A 39 -8.84 11.30 14.75
C LEU A 39 -8.78 11.96 16.13
N TYR A 40 -9.19 13.22 16.24
CA TYR A 40 -9.23 13.91 17.51
C TYR A 40 -10.19 13.24 18.51
N TYR A 41 -11.38 12.84 18.06
CA TYR A 41 -12.36 12.16 18.88
C TYR A 41 -11.87 10.76 19.30
N SER A 42 -11.21 10.03 18.41
CA SER A 42 -10.63 8.71 18.70
C SER A 42 -9.48 8.81 19.70
N GLY A 43 -8.58 9.78 19.52
CA GLY A 43 -7.44 10.02 20.42
C GLY A 43 -7.81 10.48 21.82
N ALA A 44 -9.01 11.06 22.00
CA ALA A 44 -9.51 11.46 23.33
C ALA A 44 -9.83 10.24 24.23
N LYS A 45 -10.06 9.07 23.66
CA LYS A 45 -10.19 7.81 24.40
C LYS A 45 -8.81 7.17 24.52
N GLN A 46 -8.09 7.47 25.59
CA GLN A 46 -6.78 6.90 25.87
C GLN A 46 -6.81 5.36 25.74
N SER A 47 -6.07 4.85 24.78
CA SER A 47 -5.79 3.42 24.70
C SER A 47 -4.81 3.03 25.80
N VAL A 48 -5.05 1.92 26.48
CA VAL A 48 -4.14 1.36 27.49
C VAL A 48 -2.80 0.94 26.86
N ASN A 49 -2.77 0.76 25.54
CA ASN A 49 -1.58 0.30 24.80
C ASN A 49 -0.75 1.48 24.29
N SER A 50 0.51 1.54 24.73
CA SER A 50 1.49 2.56 24.32
C SER A 50 1.67 2.67 22.79
N PHE A 51 1.62 1.56 22.04
CA PHE A 51 1.74 1.55 20.59
C PHE A 51 0.63 2.38 19.92
N TRP A 52 -0.63 2.18 20.33
CA TRP A 52 -1.77 2.90 19.74
C TRP A 52 -1.74 4.39 20.06
N ASN A 53 -1.26 4.76 21.26
CA ASN A 53 -1.10 6.18 21.61
C ASN A 53 -0.04 6.85 20.72
N HIS A 54 1.10 6.20 20.48
CA HIS A 54 2.13 6.73 19.58
C HIS A 54 1.63 6.81 18.13
N TRP A 55 0.90 5.79 17.67
CA TRP A 55 0.34 5.78 16.33
C TRP A 55 -0.72 6.87 16.14
N SER A 56 -1.63 7.05 17.10
CA SER A 56 -2.63 8.12 17.08
C SER A 56 -1.97 9.50 17.06
N THR A 57 -0.96 9.74 17.89
CA THR A 57 -0.18 10.99 17.90
C THR A 57 0.51 11.24 16.55
N PHE A 58 1.08 10.19 15.95
CA PHE A 58 1.71 10.24 14.63
C PHE A 58 0.70 10.63 13.54
N LEU A 59 -0.51 10.06 13.57
CA LEU A 59 -1.59 10.39 12.65
C LEU A 59 -2.09 11.83 12.85
N ALA A 60 -2.33 12.23 14.10
CA ALA A 60 -2.78 13.57 14.45
C ALA A 60 -1.76 14.66 14.04
N ALA A 61 -0.47 14.35 14.09
CA ALA A 61 0.59 15.22 13.58
C ALA A 61 0.67 15.27 12.04
N GLY A 62 -0.15 14.50 11.31
CA GLY A 62 -0.16 14.46 9.84
C GLY A 62 1.01 13.69 9.21
N HIS A 63 1.82 12.97 9.98
CA HIS A 63 3.03 12.30 9.49
C HIS A 63 2.73 11.14 8.53
N HIS A 64 1.53 10.56 8.56
CA HIS A 64 1.05 9.54 7.62
C HIS A 64 1.08 10.02 6.16
N ILE A 65 0.96 11.36 5.93
CA ILE A 65 1.04 11.96 4.60
C ILE A 65 2.44 11.79 4.00
N TYR A 66 3.51 11.85 4.82
CA TYR A 66 4.87 11.60 4.33
C TYR A 66 5.07 10.15 3.88
N ILE A 67 4.45 9.18 4.57
CA ILE A 67 4.43 7.79 4.12
C ILE A 67 3.75 7.70 2.74
N ALA A 68 2.61 8.36 2.56
CA ALA A 68 1.89 8.37 1.30
C ALA A 68 2.74 8.96 0.17
N TYR A 69 3.42 10.09 0.39
CA TYR A 69 4.34 10.67 -0.61
C TYR A 69 5.50 9.73 -0.94
N ALA A 70 6.10 9.09 0.04
CA ALA A 70 7.18 8.13 -0.19
C ALA A 70 6.70 6.94 -1.04
N LEU A 71 5.55 6.37 -0.73
CA LEU A 71 4.97 5.26 -1.49
C LEU A 71 4.62 5.66 -2.94
N ILE A 72 4.07 6.86 -3.15
CA ILE A 72 3.82 7.39 -4.50
C ILE A 72 5.13 7.57 -5.25
N ALA A 73 6.16 8.13 -4.63
CA ALA A 73 7.47 8.31 -5.27
C ALA A 73 8.08 6.96 -5.68
N PHE A 74 8.01 5.93 -4.82
CA PHE A 74 8.44 4.58 -5.17
C PHE A 74 7.61 3.98 -6.32
N THR A 75 6.30 4.18 -6.32
CA THR A 75 5.42 3.70 -7.39
C THR A 75 5.77 4.36 -8.73
N LEU A 76 6.00 5.67 -8.73
CA LEU A 76 6.43 6.39 -9.94
C LEU A 76 7.82 5.92 -10.41
N LEU A 77 8.74 5.63 -9.50
CA LEU A 77 10.03 5.05 -9.82
C LEU A 77 9.87 3.67 -10.50
N VAL A 78 9.01 2.81 -9.98
CA VAL A 78 8.70 1.50 -10.59
C VAL A 78 8.17 1.69 -12.01
N ILE A 79 7.21 2.59 -12.22
CA ILE A 79 6.65 2.89 -13.55
C ILE A 79 7.76 3.37 -14.50
N ALA A 80 8.60 4.30 -14.07
CA ALA A 80 9.72 4.80 -14.88
C ALA A 80 10.68 3.67 -15.27
N LEU A 81 11.06 2.80 -14.32
CA LEU A 81 11.93 1.66 -14.58
C LEU A 81 11.33 0.64 -15.54
N LEU A 82 10.01 0.41 -15.48
CA LEU A 82 9.30 -0.47 -16.40
C LEU A 82 9.23 0.09 -17.81
N ILE A 83 8.98 1.41 -17.96
CA ILE A 83 8.91 2.09 -19.25
C ILE A 83 10.30 2.18 -19.90
N LEU A 84 11.34 2.49 -19.13
CA LEU A 84 12.71 2.60 -19.63
C LEU A 84 13.33 1.26 -20.01
N ARG A 85 12.69 0.16 -19.64
CA ARG A 85 13.18 -1.17 -19.96
C ARG A 85 13.01 -1.46 -21.47
N ARG A 86 14.13 -1.77 -22.15
CA ARG A 86 14.17 -2.06 -23.58
C ARG A 86 14.15 -3.57 -23.95
N ARG A 87 14.21 -4.46 -22.94
CA ARG A 87 14.26 -5.91 -23.20
C ARG A 87 12.87 -6.49 -23.43
N PRO A 88 12.71 -7.44 -24.37
CA PRO A 88 11.44 -8.11 -24.58
C PRO A 88 11.05 -8.92 -23.32
N TYR A 89 9.75 -9.01 -23.08
CA TYR A 89 9.20 -9.79 -21.99
C TYR A 89 8.95 -11.23 -22.47
N ASP A 90 9.39 -12.20 -21.67
CA ASP A 90 9.19 -13.62 -21.90
C ASP A 90 8.30 -14.26 -20.81
N GLU A 91 8.14 -15.58 -20.88
CA GLU A 91 7.33 -16.33 -19.92
C GLU A 91 7.89 -16.26 -18.49
N TYR A 92 9.22 -16.13 -18.35
CA TYR A 92 9.87 -15.97 -17.05
C TYR A 92 9.40 -14.69 -16.34
N HIS A 93 9.28 -13.59 -17.06
CA HIS A 93 8.82 -12.32 -16.51
C HIS A 93 7.37 -12.40 -16.05
N THR A 94 6.52 -13.09 -16.80
CA THR A 94 5.12 -13.32 -16.43
C THR A 94 5.03 -14.16 -15.16
N TRP A 95 5.82 -15.24 -15.09
CA TRP A 95 5.89 -16.08 -13.91
C TRP A 95 6.40 -15.32 -12.69
N LEU A 96 7.48 -14.54 -12.82
CA LEU A 96 8.07 -13.77 -11.73
C LEU A 96 7.09 -12.72 -11.18
N LEU A 97 6.39 -11.98 -12.06
CA LEU A 97 5.36 -11.03 -11.65
C LEU A 97 4.24 -11.75 -10.87
N SER A 98 3.79 -12.90 -11.38
CA SER A 98 2.77 -13.71 -10.73
C SER A 98 3.22 -14.14 -9.32
N GLN A 99 4.48 -14.56 -9.14
CA GLN A 99 5.02 -14.93 -7.83
C GLN A 99 5.06 -13.73 -6.87
N CYS A 100 5.58 -12.59 -7.30
CA CYS A 100 5.63 -11.38 -6.47
C CYS A 100 4.22 -10.96 -6.03
N LEU A 101 3.26 -10.95 -6.95
CA LEU A 101 1.87 -10.60 -6.63
C LEU A 101 1.18 -11.64 -5.75
N SER A 102 1.45 -12.93 -5.94
CA SER A 102 0.89 -13.99 -5.08
C SER A 102 1.35 -13.84 -3.64
N VAL A 103 2.62 -13.50 -3.42
CA VAL A 103 3.14 -13.19 -2.08
C VAL A 103 2.46 -11.95 -1.50
N ALA A 104 2.31 -10.87 -2.30
CA ALA A 104 1.62 -9.67 -1.85
C ALA A 104 0.16 -9.95 -1.47
N ILE A 105 -0.56 -10.75 -2.26
CA ILE A 105 -1.94 -11.17 -1.96
C ILE A 105 -1.99 -11.97 -0.66
N ALA A 106 -1.11 -12.94 -0.48
CA ALA A 106 -1.07 -13.75 0.74
C ALA A 106 -0.82 -12.88 1.99
N LEU A 107 0.15 -11.97 1.93
CA LEU A 107 0.43 -11.03 3.02
C LEU A 107 -0.75 -10.09 3.29
N THR A 108 -1.42 -9.61 2.25
CA THR A 108 -2.62 -8.79 2.38
C THR A 108 -3.77 -9.56 3.04
N LEU A 109 -4.00 -10.81 2.66
CA LEU A 109 -5.03 -11.65 3.28
C LEU A 109 -4.75 -11.90 4.76
N ILE A 110 -3.48 -12.13 5.13
CA ILE A 110 -3.06 -12.24 6.52
C ILE A 110 -3.32 -10.93 7.28
N ALA A 111 -2.95 -9.79 6.67
CA ALA A 111 -3.19 -8.48 7.27
C ALA A 111 -4.69 -8.20 7.47
N ILE A 112 -5.55 -8.59 6.51
CA ILE A 112 -7.01 -8.50 6.63
C ILE A 112 -7.51 -9.35 7.82
N ALA A 113 -7.05 -10.59 7.93
CA ALA A 113 -7.45 -11.47 9.03
C ALA A 113 -7.05 -10.88 10.39
N ILE A 114 -5.83 -10.39 10.51
CA ILE A 114 -5.35 -9.71 11.73
C ILE A 114 -6.19 -8.47 12.03
N PHE A 115 -6.49 -7.65 11.01
CA PHE A 115 -7.31 -6.45 11.16
C PHE A 115 -8.71 -6.78 11.71
N TYR A 116 -9.37 -7.80 11.16
CA TYR A 116 -10.66 -8.25 11.68
C TYR A 116 -10.59 -8.72 13.12
N LEU A 117 -9.56 -9.52 13.47
CA LEU A 117 -9.37 -9.97 14.86
C LEU A 117 -9.15 -8.80 15.81
N MET A 118 -8.39 -7.77 15.38
CA MET A 118 -8.14 -6.57 16.18
C MET A 118 -9.41 -5.74 16.42
N ILE A 119 -10.28 -5.62 15.40
CA ILE A 119 -11.56 -4.90 15.55
C ILE A 119 -12.53 -5.68 16.42
N LEU A 120 -12.61 -7.00 16.25
CA LEU A 120 -13.50 -7.85 17.05
C LEU A 120 -13.08 -7.89 18.54
N SER A 121 -11.77 -7.83 18.80
CA SER A 121 -11.27 -7.82 20.18
C SER A 121 -11.44 -6.47 20.88
N ASP A 122 -11.27 -5.38 20.16
CA ASP A 122 -11.41 -4.01 20.66
C ASP A 122 -11.84 -3.07 19.52
N PRO A 123 -13.10 -2.62 19.47
CA PRO A 123 -13.60 -1.71 18.45
C PRO A 123 -13.11 -0.25 18.62
N ASN A 124 -12.48 0.08 19.75
CA ASN A 124 -11.95 1.43 19.96
C ASN A 124 -10.75 1.69 19.05
N GLY A 125 -10.58 2.92 18.60
CA GLY A 125 -9.48 3.30 17.72
C GLY A 125 -9.56 2.65 16.33
N ILE A 126 -10.78 2.48 15.80
CA ILE A 126 -10.99 1.84 14.49
C ILE A 126 -10.30 2.61 13.36
N ILE A 127 -10.18 3.94 13.46
CA ILE A 127 -9.56 4.79 12.45
C ILE A 127 -8.06 4.54 12.43
N GLU A 128 -7.42 4.47 13.58
CA GLU A 128 -6.00 4.18 13.73
C GLU A 128 -5.67 2.79 13.19
N LYS A 129 -6.49 1.79 13.51
CA LYS A 129 -6.35 0.42 13.02
C LYS A 129 -6.54 0.35 11.51
N PHE A 130 -7.55 1.02 10.98
CA PHE A 130 -7.84 1.08 9.55
C PHE A 130 -6.72 1.78 8.77
N THR A 131 -6.23 2.91 9.26
CA THR A 131 -5.13 3.65 8.64
C THR A 131 -3.85 2.81 8.62
N LEU A 132 -3.54 2.11 9.71
CA LEU A 132 -2.40 1.19 9.77
C LEU A 132 -2.55 0.06 8.74
N PHE A 133 -3.74 -0.53 8.64
CA PHE A 133 -4.04 -1.57 7.66
C PHE A 133 -3.82 -1.07 6.22
N ILE A 134 -4.32 0.13 5.88
CA ILE A 134 -4.12 0.75 4.56
C ILE A 134 -2.63 0.91 4.26
N VAL A 135 -1.84 1.41 5.20
CA VAL A 135 -0.39 1.61 5.03
C VAL A 135 0.31 0.26 4.81
N ILE A 136 -0.02 -0.77 5.57
CA ILE A 136 0.56 -2.11 5.42
C ILE A 136 0.22 -2.69 4.04
N HIS A 137 -1.06 -2.67 3.66
CA HIS A 137 -1.53 -3.18 2.38
C HIS A 137 -0.81 -2.48 1.22
N TRP A 138 -0.80 -1.17 1.22
CA TRP A 138 -0.18 -0.38 0.17
C TRP A 138 1.33 -0.61 0.08
N THR A 139 2.02 -0.61 1.22
CA THR A 139 3.45 -0.91 1.28
C THR A 139 3.76 -2.30 0.71
N THR A 140 2.94 -3.30 1.02
CA THR A 140 3.10 -4.67 0.53
C THR A 140 3.02 -4.73 -0.99
N VAL A 141 2.06 -4.04 -1.62
CA VAL A 141 1.91 -4.01 -3.08
C VAL A 141 3.09 -3.29 -3.73
N VAL A 142 3.49 -2.12 -3.22
CA VAL A 142 4.63 -1.35 -3.75
C VAL A 142 5.93 -2.15 -3.64
N LEU A 143 6.15 -2.85 -2.52
CA LEU A 143 7.34 -3.71 -2.34
C LEU A 143 7.34 -4.91 -3.30
N ALA A 144 6.18 -5.50 -3.60
CA ALA A 144 6.07 -6.57 -4.60
C ALA A 144 6.45 -6.08 -6.00
N ASP A 145 5.98 -4.88 -6.40
CA ASP A 145 6.34 -4.26 -7.67
C ASP A 145 7.83 -3.92 -7.75
N ILE A 146 8.41 -3.38 -6.68
CA ILE A 146 9.86 -3.11 -6.59
C ILE A 146 10.65 -4.42 -6.69
N ALA A 147 10.25 -5.46 -5.95
CA ALA A 147 10.90 -6.76 -5.99
C ALA A 147 10.87 -7.34 -7.41
N TYR A 148 9.73 -7.26 -8.10
CA TYR A 148 9.62 -7.67 -9.49
C TYR A 148 10.63 -6.93 -10.38
N VAL A 149 10.69 -5.61 -10.29
CA VAL A 149 11.61 -4.78 -11.12
C VAL A 149 13.08 -5.12 -10.83
N LEU A 150 13.44 -5.29 -9.56
CA LEU A 150 14.80 -5.62 -9.16
C LEU A 150 15.21 -7.02 -9.65
N LEU A 151 14.39 -8.02 -9.42
CA LEU A 151 14.66 -9.40 -9.84
C LEU A 151 14.71 -9.53 -11.37
N CYS A 152 13.91 -8.75 -12.09
CA CYS A 152 13.97 -8.67 -13.54
C CYS A 152 15.25 -8.02 -14.09
N ARG A 153 15.94 -7.20 -13.31
CA ARG A 153 17.15 -6.50 -13.73
C ARG A 153 18.39 -7.39 -13.65
N TRP A 154 18.41 -8.34 -12.72
CA TRP A 154 19.59 -9.16 -12.39
C TRP A 154 19.75 -10.40 -13.30
N LYS A 155 18.81 -10.67 -14.19
CA LYS A 155 18.91 -11.70 -15.25
C LYS A 155 18.72 -11.09 -16.63
#